data_cfdfe056909f8b06115c8c4a41ea3dba
#
_entry.id   cfdfe056909f8b06115c8c4a41ea3dba
#
_cell.length_a   1.000
_cell.length_b   1.000
_cell.length_c   1.000
_cell.angle_alpha   90.00
_cell.angle_beta   90.00
_cell.angle_gamma   90.00
#
_symmetry.space_group_name_H-M   'P 1'
#
loop_
_entity.id
_entity.type
_entity.pdbx_description
1 polymer ?
#
loop_
_entity_poly.entity_id
_entity_poly.type
_entity_poly.pdbx_seq_one_letter_code
_entity_poly.pdbx_strand_id
1 'polypeptide(L)'
;MQFEQKTLSEIQWNPFDMIGKQWYLLTAGGLSDYNTMTASWGFMGEMLGKPSFLCGVRTNRHTLPFMEQNDCFSVSFFEESQRAALQFCGTHSGRDCDKAKETGLTPVELDGVATFAEAKLVLI
;
A
#
# COMPACT_ATOMS: atom_id res chain seq x y z
N MET A 1 -17.07 -7.49 1.30
CA MET A 1 -15.62 -7.79 1.24
C MET A 1 -15.09 -7.91 2.67
N GLN A 2 -14.34 -8.94 2.94
CA GLN A 2 -13.75 -9.16 4.26
C GLN A 2 -12.27 -9.50 4.15
N PHE A 3 -11.47 -8.91 5.03
CA PHE A 3 -10.09 -9.33 5.23
C PHE A 3 -10.04 -10.26 6.44
N GLU A 4 -9.19 -11.27 6.34
CA GLU A 4 -8.93 -12.19 7.43
C GLU A 4 -7.52 -11.94 7.95
N GLN A 5 -7.37 -11.78 9.26
CA GLN A 5 -6.06 -11.59 9.86
C GLN A 5 -5.29 -12.91 9.86
N LYS A 6 -4.05 -12.87 9.40
CA LYS A 6 -3.16 -14.02 9.33
C LYS A 6 -1.90 -13.77 10.13
N THR A 7 -1.28 -14.84 10.61
CA THR A 7 0.07 -14.75 11.17
C THR A 7 1.09 -14.74 10.04
N LEU A 8 2.28 -14.21 10.31
CA LEU A 8 3.32 -14.12 9.29
C LEU A 8 3.70 -15.49 8.71
N SER A 9 3.67 -16.54 9.54
CA SER A 9 4.03 -17.90 9.09
C SER A 9 3.01 -18.52 8.13
N GLU A 10 1.80 -17.98 8.06
CA GLU A 10 0.76 -18.46 7.15
C GLU A 10 0.89 -17.89 5.74
N ILE A 11 1.78 -16.94 5.54
CA ILE A 11 1.97 -16.25 4.27
C ILE A 11 3.27 -16.71 3.63
N GLN A 12 3.25 -16.93 2.32
CA GLN A 12 4.46 -17.20 1.55
C GLN A 12 5.05 -15.87 1.09
N TRP A 13 6.24 -15.56 1.59
CA TRP A 13 6.91 -14.30 1.31
C TRP A 13 7.95 -14.47 0.21
N ASN A 14 7.86 -13.66 -0.83
CA ASN A 14 8.90 -13.53 -1.83
C ASN A 14 9.07 -12.04 -2.13
N PRO A 15 9.87 -11.33 -1.33
CA PRO A 15 10.01 -9.88 -1.47
C PRO A 15 10.50 -9.44 -2.84
N PHE A 16 11.38 -10.22 -3.46
CA PHE A 16 11.94 -9.87 -4.77
C PHE A 16 10.85 -9.85 -5.86
N ASP A 17 9.88 -10.76 -5.76
CA ASP A 17 8.77 -10.80 -6.68
C ASP A 17 7.67 -9.81 -6.26
N MET A 18 7.27 -9.86 -5.00
CA MET A 18 6.16 -9.04 -4.47
C MET A 18 6.44 -7.54 -4.61
N ILE A 19 7.66 -7.12 -4.28
CA ILE A 19 8.04 -5.71 -4.30
C ILE A 19 8.50 -5.27 -5.68
N GLY A 20 9.50 -5.97 -6.24
CA GLY A 20 10.17 -5.55 -7.46
C GLY A 20 9.36 -5.76 -8.73
N LYS A 21 8.54 -6.81 -8.78
CA LYS A 21 7.79 -7.18 -9.99
C LYS A 21 6.30 -6.92 -9.87
N GLN A 22 5.68 -7.31 -8.76
CA GLN A 22 4.24 -7.10 -8.58
C GLN A 22 3.92 -5.66 -8.21
N TRP A 23 4.80 -4.99 -7.46
CA TRP A 23 4.62 -3.67 -6.87
C TRP A 23 3.56 -3.69 -5.77
N TYR A 24 3.36 -2.56 -5.11
CA TYR A 24 2.34 -2.43 -4.07
C TYR A 24 1.84 -0.99 -4.03
N LEU A 25 0.67 -0.81 -3.41
CA LEU A 25 0.18 0.52 -3.06
C LEU A 25 0.59 0.84 -1.63
N LEU A 26 1.29 1.95 -1.48
CA LEU A 26 1.64 2.53 -0.19
C LEU A 26 0.59 3.59 0.13
N THR A 27 -0.15 3.40 1.22
CA THR A 27 -1.28 4.26 1.55
C THR A 27 -1.17 4.74 2.99
N ALA A 28 -1.40 6.01 3.21
CA ALA A 28 -1.40 6.60 4.56
C ALA A 28 -2.61 7.51 4.73
N GLY A 29 -3.09 7.57 5.96
CA GLY A 29 -4.29 8.30 6.31
C GLY A 29 -5.50 7.39 6.49
N GLY A 30 -6.54 7.92 7.10
CA GLY A 30 -7.82 7.24 7.26
C GLY A 30 -8.71 7.40 6.03
N LEU A 31 -9.85 6.73 6.04
CA LEU A 31 -10.74 6.70 4.88
C LEU A 31 -11.21 8.08 4.43
N SER A 32 -11.37 9.01 5.37
CA SER A 32 -11.84 10.37 5.06
C SER A 32 -10.77 11.28 4.46
N ASP A 33 -9.50 10.97 4.68
CA ASP A 33 -8.39 11.79 4.18
C ASP A 33 -7.13 10.95 4.07
N TYR A 34 -6.88 10.41 2.90
CA TYR A 34 -5.74 9.53 2.65
C TYR A 34 -5.13 9.82 1.28
N ASN A 35 -3.93 9.30 1.08
CA ASN A 35 -3.31 9.26 -0.24
C ASN A 35 -2.61 7.93 -0.45
N THR A 36 -2.51 7.52 -1.71
CA THR A 36 -1.89 6.27 -2.12
C THR A 36 -0.93 6.50 -3.28
N MET A 37 0.11 5.68 -3.33
CA MET A 37 1.07 5.68 -4.44
C MET A 37 1.55 4.27 -4.70
N THR A 38 1.89 3.99 -5.95
CA THR A 38 2.55 2.73 -6.30
C THR A 38 4.03 2.82 -5.97
N ALA A 39 4.56 1.77 -5.37
CA ALA A 39 5.97 1.65 -5.01
C ALA A 39 6.50 0.28 -5.43
N SER A 40 7.80 0.24 -5.75
CA SER A 40 8.51 -0.98 -6.11
C SER A 40 9.84 -1.11 -5.38
N TRP A 41 10.07 -0.27 -4.36
CA TRP A 41 11.25 -0.32 -3.49
C TRP A 41 10.81 -0.70 -2.09
N GLY A 42 11.59 -1.54 -1.44
CA GLY A 42 11.30 -1.91 -0.07
C GLY A 42 12.07 -3.14 0.36
N PHE A 43 11.99 -3.42 1.66
CA PHE A 43 12.62 -4.58 2.29
C PHE A 43 11.69 -5.16 3.32
N MET A 44 11.71 -6.48 3.45
CA MET A 44 11.00 -7.20 4.50
C MET A 44 12.01 -7.92 5.38
N GLY A 45 11.88 -7.85 6.71
CA GLY A 45 12.77 -8.56 7.60
C GLY A 45 12.56 -8.20 9.05
N GLU A 46 13.60 -8.34 9.82
CA GLU A 46 13.60 -8.05 11.26
C GLU A 46 14.36 -6.76 11.54
N MET A 47 13.80 -5.90 12.36
CA MET A 47 14.46 -4.70 12.85
C MET A 47 14.00 -4.42 14.27
N LEU A 48 14.94 -4.20 15.17
CA LEU A 48 14.66 -3.93 16.58
C LEU A 48 13.81 -5.02 17.22
N GLY A 49 14.04 -6.29 16.81
CA GLY A 49 13.32 -7.44 17.34
C GLY A 49 11.88 -7.59 16.86
N LYS A 50 11.52 -6.92 15.77
CA LYS A 50 10.16 -6.97 15.22
C LYS A 50 10.18 -7.22 13.72
N PRO A 51 9.20 -8.01 13.21
CA PRO A 51 8.98 -8.08 11.77
C PRO A 51 8.69 -6.68 11.23
N SER A 52 9.39 -6.31 10.16
CA SER A 52 9.36 -4.93 9.67
C SER A 52 9.33 -4.87 8.14
N PHE A 53 8.65 -3.85 7.64
CA PHE A 53 8.66 -3.48 6.23
C PHE A 53 9.28 -2.09 6.11
N LEU A 54 10.34 -1.98 5.31
CA LEU A 54 10.98 -0.69 5.03
C LEU A 54 10.60 -0.25 3.62
N CYS A 55 10.17 0.99 3.49
CA CYS A 55 9.90 1.58 2.19
C CYS A 55 10.59 2.94 2.09
N GLY A 56 11.02 3.28 0.88
CA GLY A 56 11.58 4.60 0.59
C GLY A 56 10.53 5.47 -0.07
N VAL A 57 10.37 6.70 0.42
CA VAL A 57 9.43 7.66 -0.14
C VAL A 57 10.19 8.93 -0.49
N ARG A 58 10.17 9.31 -1.77
CA ARG A 58 10.82 10.53 -2.21
C ARG A 58 10.12 11.76 -1.64
N THR A 59 10.88 12.81 -1.37
CA THR A 59 10.37 14.03 -0.75
C THR A 59 9.35 14.78 -1.62
N ASN A 60 9.32 14.52 -2.91
CA ASN A 60 8.36 15.15 -3.83
C ASN A 60 7.04 14.39 -3.97
N ARG A 61 6.89 13.26 -3.28
CA ARG A 61 5.66 12.46 -3.37
C ARG A 61 4.57 13.05 -2.46
N HIS A 62 3.35 13.12 -3.01
CA HIS A 62 2.20 13.63 -2.27
C HIS A 62 1.84 12.74 -1.06
N THR A 63 2.18 11.47 -1.10
CA THR A 63 1.94 10.54 0.00
C THR A 63 2.78 10.85 1.25
N LEU A 64 3.96 11.45 1.08
CA LEU A 64 4.87 11.67 2.19
C LEU A 64 4.27 12.47 3.35
N PRO A 65 3.60 13.62 3.12
CA PRO A 65 2.96 14.34 4.24
C PRO A 65 1.93 13.49 4.98
N PHE A 66 1.21 12.62 4.28
CA PHE A 66 0.23 11.72 4.90
C PHE A 66 0.92 10.71 5.81
N MET A 67 2.09 10.21 5.41
CA MET A 67 2.87 9.29 6.26
C MET A 67 3.45 10.00 7.48
N GLU A 68 3.86 11.24 7.32
CA GLU A 68 4.42 12.03 8.44
C GLU A 68 3.35 12.41 9.47
N GLN A 69 2.10 12.55 9.04
CA GLN A 69 0.99 12.98 9.90
C GLN A 69 0.24 11.82 10.55
N ASN A 70 0.54 10.58 10.19
CA ASN A 70 -0.16 9.40 10.69
C ASN A 70 0.82 8.39 11.26
N ASP A 71 0.39 7.65 12.28
CA ASP A 71 1.23 6.68 12.99
C ASP A 71 1.42 5.38 12.21
N CYS A 72 0.52 5.09 11.27
CA CYS A 72 0.51 3.85 10.53
C CYS A 72 0.32 4.10 9.05
N PHE A 73 0.72 3.13 8.25
CA PHE A 73 0.45 3.10 6.82
C PHE A 73 0.15 1.67 6.39
N SER A 74 -0.46 1.51 5.24
CA SER A 74 -0.74 0.19 4.68
C SER A 74 0.13 -0.08 3.45
N VAL A 75 0.51 -1.34 3.29
CA VAL A 75 1.19 -1.87 2.11
C VAL A 75 0.27 -2.92 1.53
N SER A 76 -0.25 -2.68 0.33
CA SER A 76 -1.30 -3.50 -0.27
C SER A 76 -0.81 -4.12 -1.57
N PHE A 77 -0.88 -5.45 -1.64
CA PHE A 77 -0.50 -6.22 -2.83
C PHE A 77 -1.76 -6.71 -3.55
N PHE A 78 -1.68 -6.82 -4.87
CA PHE A 78 -2.84 -7.11 -5.72
C PHE A 78 -2.55 -8.25 -6.69
N GLU A 79 -3.60 -8.85 -7.24
CA GLU A 79 -3.50 -9.79 -8.34
C GLU A 79 -3.10 -9.05 -9.64
N GLU A 80 -2.59 -9.79 -10.60
CA GLU A 80 -2.15 -9.24 -11.88
C GLU A 80 -3.28 -8.49 -12.61
N SER A 81 -4.53 -8.89 -12.39
CA SER A 81 -5.69 -8.21 -12.97
C SER A 81 -5.79 -6.74 -12.58
N GLN A 82 -5.13 -6.33 -11.49
CA GLN A 82 -5.12 -4.93 -11.03
C GLN A 82 -3.88 -4.16 -11.49
N ARG A 83 -3.09 -4.72 -12.40
CA ARG A 83 -1.84 -4.08 -12.86
C ARG A 83 -2.07 -2.69 -13.43
N ALA A 84 -3.15 -2.49 -14.18
CA ALA A 84 -3.48 -1.20 -14.76
C ALA A 84 -3.74 -0.14 -13.66
N ALA A 85 -4.39 -0.53 -12.57
CA ALA A 85 -4.63 0.36 -11.44
C ALA A 85 -3.32 0.77 -10.77
N LEU A 86 -2.40 -0.18 -10.56
CA LEU A 86 -1.07 0.11 -10.01
C LEU A 86 -0.27 1.05 -10.93
N GLN A 87 -0.34 0.81 -12.23
CA GLN A 87 0.32 1.66 -13.22
C GLN A 87 -0.20 3.10 -13.14
N PHE A 88 -1.51 3.27 -13.07
CA PHE A 88 -2.14 4.58 -12.95
C PHE A 88 -1.70 5.29 -11.66
N CYS A 89 -1.77 4.61 -10.53
CA CYS A 89 -1.40 5.18 -9.22
C CYS A 89 0.08 5.57 -9.15
N GLY A 90 0.93 4.93 -9.96
CA GLY A 90 2.35 5.23 -10.01
C GLY A 90 2.72 6.38 -10.94
N THR A 91 1.83 6.76 -11.86
CA THR A 91 2.08 7.79 -12.88
C THR A 91 1.28 9.06 -12.68
N HIS A 92 0.37 9.10 -11.71
CA HIS A 92 -0.46 10.26 -11.40
C HIS A 92 -0.29 10.64 -9.93
N SER A 93 -0.48 11.93 -9.63
CA SER A 93 -0.43 12.43 -8.26
C SER A 93 -1.84 12.56 -7.67
N GLY A 94 -1.98 12.27 -6.40
CA GLY A 94 -3.22 12.54 -5.66
C GLY A 94 -3.55 14.03 -5.56
N ARG A 95 -2.57 14.90 -5.88
CA ARG A 95 -2.84 16.34 -5.99
C ARG A 95 -3.75 16.67 -7.17
N ASP A 96 -3.74 15.82 -8.20
CA ASP A 96 -4.38 16.11 -9.49
C ASP A 96 -5.65 15.29 -9.72
N CYS A 97 -5.83 14.20 -9.01
CA CYS A 97 -6.97 13.29 -9.24
C CYS A 97 -7.28 12.43 -8.01
N ASP A 98 -8.50 11.89 -7.99
CA ASP A 98 -8.92 10.86 -7.06
C ASP A 98 -8.57 9.50 -7.65
N LYS A 99 -7.50 8.89 -7.18
CA LYS A 99 -6.97 7.64 -7.74
C LYS A 99 -7.95 6.47 -7.60
N ALA A 100 -8.67 6.40 -6.49
CA ALA A 100 -9.65 5.34 -6.29
C ALA A 100 -10.77 5.43 -7.31
N LYS A 101 -11.26 6.64 -7.55
CA LYS A 101 -12.32 6.89 -8.53
C LYS A 101 -11.86 6.55 -9.94
N GLU A 102 -10.64 6.98 -10.30
CA GLU A 102 -10.12 6.76 -11.65
C GLU A 102 -9.78 5.29 -11.93
N THR A 103 -9.38 4.54 -10.93
CA THR A 103 -8.98 3.13 -11.09
C THR A 103 -10.12 2.15 -10.84
N GLY A 104 -11.18 2.58 -10.19
CA GLY A 104 -12.27 1.69 -9.78
C GLY A 104 -11.97 0.90 -8.51
N LEU A 105 -10.82 1.14 -7.86
CA LEU A 105 -10.51 0.52 -6.58
C LEU A 105 -11.45 1.03 -5.49
N THR A 106 -11.81 0.15 -4.57
CA THR A 106 -12.75 0.45 -3.50
C THR A 106 -12.00 0.71 -2.20
N PRO A 107 -11.94 1.98 -1.74
CA PRO A 107 -11.25 2.26 -0.47
C PRO A 107 -12.03 1.68 0.71
N VAL A 108 -11.28 1.07 1.62
CA VAL A 108 -11.80 0.55 2.88
C VAL A 108 -10.81 0.86 3.98
N GLU A 109 -11.23 0.76 5.23
CA GLU A 109 -10.36 1.06 6.36
C GLU A 109 -10.10 -0.20 7.18
N LEU A 110 -8.83 -0.46 7.49
CA LEU A 110 -8.38 -1.51 8.40
C LEU A 110 -7.51 -0.88 9.47
N ASP A 111 -7.85 -1.11 10.74
CA ASP A 111 -7.08 -0.60 11.88
C ASP A 111 -6.78 0.90 11.79
N GLY A 112 -7.74 1.67 11.27
CA GLY A 112 -7.62 3.12 11.16
C GLY A 112 -6.84 3.61 9.93
N VAL A 113 -6.44 2.72 9.03
CA VAL A 113 -5.67 3.06 7.83
C VAL A 113 -6.45 2.66 6.59
N ALA A 114 -6.42 3.51 5.57
CA ALA A 114 -7.05 3.20 4.29
C ALA A 114 -6.27 2.12 3.54
N THR A 115 -6.99 1.24 2.90
CA THR A 115 -6.51 0.27 1.92
C THR A 115 -7.62 0.05 0.89
N PHE A 116 -7.53 -1.02 0.11
CA PHE A 116 -8.49 -1.26 -0.98
C PHE A 116 -9.03 -2.68 -0.91
N ALA A 117 -10.34 -2.80 -1.14
CA ALA A 117 -11.06 -4.08 -1.07
C ALA A 117 -10.46 -5.14 -2.00
N GLU A 118 -9.91 -4.73 -3.13
CA GLU A 118 -9.36 -5.62 -4.15
C GLU A 118 -7.98 -6.17 -3.81
N ALA A 119 -7.35 -5.72 -2.73
CA ALA A 119 -6.04 -6.21 -2.32
C ALA A 119 -6.10 -7.68 -1.91
N LYS A 120 -5.11 -8.46 -2.34
CA LYS A 120 -4.97 -9.87 -1.93
C LYS A 120 -4.23 -10.04 -0.61
N LEU A 121 -3.41 -9.05 -0.24
CA LEU A 121 -2.65 -9.04 0.99
C LEU A 121 -2.41 -7.60 1.42
N VAL A 122 -2.65 -7.31 2.69
CA VAL A 122 -2.43 -5.98 3.27
C VAL A 122 -1.56 -6.11 4.52
N LEU A 123 -0.49 -5.32 4.58
CA LEU A 123 0.34 -5.14 5.78
C LEU A 123 0.04 -3.78 6.38
N ILE A 124 -0.05 -3.71 7.69
CA ILE A 124 -0.25 -2.45 8.40
C ILE A 124 0.83 -2.30 9.47
#